data_1365253b1324e678b0f6be8690561cfa
#
_entry.id   1365253b1324e678b0f6be8690561cfa
#
_cell.length_a   1.000
_cell.length_b   1.000
_cell.length_c   1.000
_cell.angle_alpha   90.00
_cell.angle_beta   90.00
_cell.angle_gamma   90.00
#
_symmetry.space_group_name_H-M   'P 1'
#
loop_
_entity.id
_entity.type
_entity.pdbx_description
1 polymer ?
#
loop_
_entity_poly.entity_id
_entity_poly.type
_entity_poly.pdbx_seq_one_letter_code
_entity_poly.pdbx_strand_id
1 'polypeptide(L)'
;MSLATLAWSQSDAAAKAAKEPGAEVTPSGLVYRALKEGSGPSPQATDKVRVHYRGTFPDGKEFDSSYSRGQPAEFGLDRVIKCWTEGVQRMKVGGKAKLTCPPAIAYGERGAGGVVPPGATLQFEVELLAIVGR
;
A
#
# COMPACT_ATOMS: atom_id res chain seq x y z
N MET A 1 -17.40 20.66 17.79
CA MET A 1 -16.96 20.53 17.19
C MET A 1 -15.69 20.21 16.93
N SER A 2 -14.87 20.55 17.39
CA SER A 2 -13.50 20.22 17.16
C SER A 2 -13.14 18.79 17.46
N LEU A 3 -14.05 18.08 18.07
CA LEU A 3 -13.77 16.69 18.35
C LEU A 3 -13.50 15.88 17.11
N ALA A 4 -14.08 16.26 16.02
CA ALA A 4 -13.86 15.54 14.79
C ALA A 4 -12.41 15.62 14.33
N THR A 5 -11.68 16.65 14.75
CA THR A 5 -10.32 16.80 14.28
C THR A 5 -9.36 15.81 14.88
N LEU A 6 -9.68 15.22 16.03
CA LEU A 6 -8.76 14.28 16.65
C LEU A 6 -8.76 12.91 15.99
N ALA A 7 -9.91 12.48 15.55
CA ALA A 7 -10.01 11.16 14.93
C ALA A 7 -9.82 11.21 13.43
N TRP A 8 -9.90 12.41 12.88
CA TRP A 8 -9.91 12.52 11.44
C TRP A 8 -8.59 12.21 10.77
N SER A 9 -7.50 12.27 11.48
CA SER A 9 -6.20 12.21 10.81
C SER A 9 -6.04 10.97 9.94
N GLN A 10 -6.45 9.80 10.43
CA GLN A 10 -6.26 8.57 9.68
C GLN A 10 -7.33 8.37 8.61
N SER A 11 -8.59 8.53 8.98
CA SER A 11 -9.67 8.37 8.01
C SER A 11 -9.66 9.48 6.98
N ASP A 12 -9.17 10.67 7.34
CA ASP A 12 -9.09 11.77 6.40
C ASP A 12 -8.05 11.51 5.32
N ALA A 13 -6.95 10.82 5.66
CA ALA A 13 -5.93 10.48 4.68
C ALA A 13 -6.50 9.58 3.59
N ALA A 14 -7.31 8.59 3.97
CA ALA A 14 -7.95 7.73 2.99
C ALA A 14 -8.98 8.49 2.15
N ALA A 15 -9.72 9.39 2.78
CA ALA A 15 -10.70 10.20 2.06
C ALA A 15 -10.03 11.14 1.07
N LYS A 16 -8.89 11.72 1.43
CA LYS A 16 -8.14 12.58 0.51
C LYS A 16 -7.60 11.77 -0.65
N ALA A 17 -7.05 10.59 -0.36
CA ALA A 17 -6.51 9.74 -1.41
C ALA A 17 -7.60 9.32 -2.40
N ALA A 18 -8.79 9.08 -1.90
CA ALA A 18 -9.92 8.68 -2.75
C ALA A 18 -10.32 9.75 -3.75
N LYS A 19 -9.96 11.00 -3.49
CA LYS A 19 -10.29 12.12 -4.39
C LYS A 19 -9.20 12.38 -5.42
N GLU A 20 -8.09 11.68 -5.35
CA GLU A 20 -7.02 11.88 -6.33
C GLU A 20 -7.46 11.36 -7.69
N PRO A 21 -6.99 11.99 -8.78
CA PRO A 21 -7.37 11.53 -10.13
C PRO A 21 -6.98 10.08 -10.34
N GLY A 22 -7.91 9.27 -10.83
CA GLY A 22 -7.66 7.86 -11.09
C GLY A 22 -7.73 6.95 -9.89
N ALA A 23 -8.05 7.47 -8.70
CA ALA A 23 -8.15 6.65 -7.51
C ALA A 23 -9.43 5.84 -7.51
N GLU A 24 -9.33 4.59 -7.03
CA GLU A 24 -10.47 3.70 -6.85
C GLU A 24 -10.52 3.27 -5.40
N VAL A 25 -11.71 3.23 -4.81
CA VAL A 25 -11.89 2.73 -3.45
C VAL A 25 -12.54 1.36 -3.54
N THR A 26 -11.89 0.34 -2.97
CA THR A 26 -12.42 -1.01 -2.99
C THR A 26 -13.32 -1.25 -1.79
N PRO A 27 -14.11 -2.34 -1.79
CA PRO A 27 -14.95 -2.65 -0.63
C PRO A 27 -14.20 -2.83 0.68
N SER A 28 -12.93 -3.19 0.63
CA SER A 28 -12.11 -3.33 1.85
C SER A 28 -11.63 -2.00 2.40
N GLY A 29 -11.82 -0.92 1.66
CA GLY A 29 -11.35 0.39 2.05
C GLY A 29 -10.00 0.76 1.45
N LEU A 30 -9.36 -0.15 0.72
CA LEU A 30 -8.14 0.17 -0.01
C LEU A 30 -8.40 1.26 -1.02
N VAL A 31 -7.55 2.28 -1.06
CA VAL A 31 -7.58 3.26 -2.14
C VAL A 31 -6.41 2.94 -3.07
N TYR A 32 -6.75 2.57 -4.30
CA TYR A 32 -5.79 2.15 -5.32
C TYR A 32 -5.72 3.21 -6.40
N ARG A 33 -4.50 3.63 -6.74
CA ARG A 33 -4.30 4.59 -7.81
C ARG A 33 -3.13 4.13 -8.66
N ALA A 34 -3.39 3.85 -9.94
CA ALA A 34 -2.32 3.49 -10.86
C ALA A 34 -1.52 4.73 -11.20
N LEU A 35 -0.21 4.68 -10.99
CA LEU A 35 0.70 5.76 -11.35
C LEU A 35 1.34 5.50 -12.71
N LYS A 36 1.52 4.23 -13.04
CA LYS A 36 2.04 3.81 -14.34
C LYS A 36 1.45 2.45 -14.63
N GLU A 37 0.87 2.29 -15.82
CA GLU A 37 0.32 0.99 -16.21
C GLU A 37 1.44 0.07 -16.65
N GLY A 38 1.41 -1.16 -16.18
CA GLY A 38 2.31 -2.19 -16.66
C GLY A 38 1.72 -2.92 -17.86
N SER A 39 2.54 -3.70 -18.52
CA SER A 39 2.11 -4.46 -19.69
C SER A 39 2.22 -5.97 -19.47
N GLY A 40 2.80 -6.40 -18.37
CA GLY A 40 2.95 -7.82 -18.08
C GLY A 40 1.74 -8.42 -17.37
N PRO A 41 1.89 -9.65 -16.88
CA PRO A 41 0.77 -10.31 -16.20
C PRO A 41 0.55 -9.74 -14.80
N SER A 42 -0.63 -9.98 -14.26
CA SER A 42 -0.95 -9.64 -12.88
C SER A 42 -0.69 -10.85 -11.98
N PRO A 43 -0.18 -10.64 -10.76
CA PRO A 43 0.05 -11.76 -9.86
C PRO A 43 -1.24 -12.27 -9.23
N GLN A 44 -1.17 -13.48 -8.73
CA GLN A 44 -2.25 -14.11 -7.96
C GLN A 44 -1.91 -14.03 -6.48
N ALA A 45 -2.90 -14.31 -5.64
CA ALA A 45 -2.75 -14.17 -4.18
C ALA A 45 -1.63 -15.04 -3.59
N THR A 46 -1.29 -16.14 -4.26
CA THR A 46 -0.25 -17.06 -3.77
C THR A 46 1.10 -16.83 -4.43
N ASP A 47 1.19 -15.86 -5.33
CA ASP A 47 2.45 -15.60 -6.02
C ASP A 47 3.45 -14.87 -5.15
N LYS A 48 4.73 -15.09 -5.43
CA LYS A 48 5.82 -14.30 -4.86
C LYS A 48 6.16 -13.22 -5.87
N VAL A 49 6.29 -11.99 -5.41
CA VAL A 49 6.57 -10.85 -6.28
C VAL A 49 7.86 -10.18 -5.89
N ARG A 50 8.50 -9.56 -6.88
CA ARG A 50 9.66 -8.71 -6.67
C ARG A 50 9.23 -7.28 -6.92
N VAL A 51 9.48 -6.41 -5.95
CA VAL A 51 8.99 -5.04 -5.98
C VAL A 51 10.04 -4.07 -5.47
N HIS A 52 9.94 -2.82 -5.93
CA HIS A 52 10.47 -1.70 -5.19
C HIS A 52 9.29 -0.99 -4.54
N TYR A 53 9.47 -0.47 -3.36
CA TYR A 53 8.39 0.21 -2.67
C TYR A 53 8.90 1.27 -1.70
N ARG A 54 8.03 2.19 -1.37
CA ARG A 54 8.27 3.21 -0.37
C ARG A 54 7.00 3.34 0.46
N GLY A 55 7.13 3.16 1.78
CA GLY A 55 6.01 3.30 2.71
C GLY A 55 6.13 4.58 3.50
N THR A 56 5.04 5.34 3.55
CA THR A 56 5.00 6.59 4.29
C THR A 56 3.74 6.66 5.13
N PHE A 57 3.80 7.49 6.16
CA PHE A 57 2.60 7.90 6.90
C PHE A 57 1.92 9.04 6.15
N PRO A 58 0.67 9.38 6.51
CA PRO A 58 -0.04 10.47 5.80
C PRO A 58 0.68 11.81 5.83
N ASP A 59 1.53 12.05 6.83
CA ASP A 59 2.31 13.30 6.89
C ASP A 59 3.53 13.27 5.97
N GLY A 60 3.73 12.17 5.24
CA GLY A 60 4.85 12.04 4.31
C GLY A 60 6.10 11.43 4.90
N LYS A 61 6.09 11.14 6.20
CA LYS A 61 7.27 10.55 6.84
C LYS A 61 7.45 9.10 6.40
N GLU A 62 8.63 8.78 5.87
CA GLU A 62 8.93 7.44 5.40
C GLU A 62 9.22 6.52 6.58
N PHE A 63 8.64 5.32 6.56
CA PHE A 63 8.94 4.33 7.59
C PHE A 63 9.64 3.10 7.02
N ASP A 64 9.62 2.92 5.71
CA ASP A 64 10.28 1.78 5.08
C ASP A 64 10.44 2.07 3.59
N SER A 65 11.53 1.55 2.99
CA SER A 65 11.76 1.76 1.56
C SER A 65 12.80 0.80 1.05
N SER A 66 12.48 0.08 -0.01
CA SER A 66 13.46 -0.74 -0.71
C SER A 66 14.45 0.12 -1.47
N TYR A 67 14.02 1.30 -1.91
CA TYR A 67 14.93 2.22 -2.60
C TYR A 67 16.07 2.65 -1.69
N SER A 68 15.76 2.89 -0.42
CA SER A 68 16.78 3.29 0.55
C SER A 68 17.81 2.20 0.78
N ARG A 69 17.41 0.95 0.65
CA ARG A 69 18.33 -0.18 0.80
C ARG A 69 19.08 -0.51 -0.49
N GLY A 70 18.69 0.10 -1.61
CA GLY A 70 19.37 -0.07 -2.88
C GLY A 70 19.09 -1.37 -3.59
N GLN A 71 18.09 -2.14 -3.18
CA GLN A 71 17.74 -3.37 -3.89
C GLN A 71 16.28 -3.73 -3.69
N PRO A 72 15.67 -4.41 -4.69
CA PRO A 72 14.28 -4.81 -4.58
C PRO A 72 14.04 -5.82 -3.48
N ALA A 73 12.81 -5.89 -3.02
CA ALA A 73 12.38 -6.87 -2.04
C ALA A 73 11.49 -7.91 -2.70
N GLU A 74 11.48 -9.12 -2.14
CA GLU A 74 10.60 -10.19 -2.59
C GLU A 74 9.67 -10.59 -1.48
N PHE A 75 8.37 -10.70 -1.82
CA PHE A 75 7.35 -11.05 -0.85
C PHE A 75 6.37 -12.04 -1.45
N GLY A 76 5.95 -13.03 -0.65
CA GLY A 76 4.77 -13.81 -0.98
C GLY A 76 3.54 -12.97 -0.69
N LEU A 77 2.62 -12.86 -1.64
CA LEU A 77 1.44 -12.02 -1.46
C LEU A 77 0.49 -12.54 -0.38
N ASP A 78 0.60 -13.80 -0.02
CA ASP A 78 -0.19 -14.37 1.06
C ASP A 78 0.46 -14.18 2.44
N ARG A 79 1.59 -13.47 2.50
CA ARG A 79 2.35 -13.27 3.73
C ARG A 79 2.59 -11.80 4.05
N VAL A 80 1.81 -10.91 3.45
CA VAL A 80 1.92 -9.47 3.67
C VAL A 80 0.58 -8.95 4.19
N ILE A 81 0.53 -7.66 4.51
CA ILE A 81 -0.73 -7.06 4.96
C ILE A 81 -1.77 -7.18 3.85
N LYS A 82 -3.04 -7.23 4.24
CA LYS A 82 -4.14 -7.45 3.31
C LYS A 82 -4.20 -6.42 2.21
N CYS A 83 -3.83 -5.19 2.53
CA CYS A 83 -3.77 -4.10 1.56
C CYS A 83 -2.88 -4.46 0.38
N TRP A 84 -1.73 -5.05 0.65
CA TRP A 84 -0.80 -5.47 -0.39
C TRP A 84 -1.31 -6.70 -1.15
N THR A 85 -1.86 -7.68 -0.42
CA THR A 85 -2.40 -8.85 -1.07
C THR A 85 -3.44 -8.46 -2.12
N GLU A 86 -4.31 -7.55 -1.76
CA GLU A 86 -5.35 -7.08 -2.66
C GLU A 86 -4.79 -6.14 -3.73
N GLY A 87 -3.99 -5.17 -3.32
CA GLY A 87 -3.57 -4.09 -4.22
C GLY A 87 -2.60 -4.56 -5.29
N VAL A 88 -1.63 -5.40 -4.93
CA VAL A 88 -0.63 -5.83 -5.89
C VAL A 88 -1.24 -6.76 -6.94
N GLN A 89 -2.29 -7.50 -6.60
CA GLN A 89 -3.00 -8.30 -7.60
C GLN A 89 -3.68 -7.46 -8.68
N ARG A 90 -3.94 -6.18 -8.42
CA ARG A 90 -4.51 -5.27 -9.40
C ARG A 90 -3.46 -4.70 -10.34
N MET A 91 -2.19 -4.88 -10.01
CA MET A 91 -1.09 -4.34 -10.82
C MET A 91 -0.67 -5.33 -11.88
N LYS A 92 0.03 -4.83 -12.89
CA LYS A 92 0.70 -5.66 -13.88
C LYS A 92 2.19 -5.43 -13.79
N VAL A 93 2.96 -6.45 -14.14
CA VAL A 93 4.42 -6.32 -14.14
C VAL A 93 4.82 -5.14 -15.02
N GLY A 94 5.70 -4.31 -14.49
CA GLY A 94 6.13 -3.07 -15.14
C GLY A 94 5.35 -1.85 -14.67
N GLY A 95 4.30 -2.03 -13.88
CA GLY A 95 3.47 -0.94 -13.41
C GLY A 95 3.91 -0.39 -12.08
N LYS A 96 3.34 0.75 -11.72
CA LYS A 96 3.56 1.41 -10.44
C LYS A 96 2.22 1.91 -9.93
N ALA A 97 1.97 1.76 -8.64
CA ALA A 97 0.70 2.17 -8.06
C ALA A 97 0.91 2.73 -6.66
N LYS A 98 -0.05 3.55 -6.24
CA LYS A 98 -0.12 4.06 -4.88
C LYS A 98 -1.24 3.33 -4.17
N LEU A 99 -0.93 2.74 -3.02
CA LEU A 99 -1.90 2.06 -2.18
C LEU A 99 -2.05 2.85 -0.90
N THR A 100 -3.26 3.28 -0.57
CA THR A 100 -3.55 3.89 0.72
C THR A 100 -4.30 2.85 1.54
N CYS A 101 -3.72 2.45 2.64
CA CYS A 101 -4.13 1.31 3.43
C CYS A 101 -4.71 1.76 4.77
N PRO A 102 -6.04 1.73 4.94
CA PRO A 102 -6.60 1.98 6.27
C PRO A 102 -6.12 0.93 7.27
N PRO A 103 -6.18 1.23 8.56
CA PRO A 103 -5.64 0.28 9.56
C PRO A 103 -6.22 -1.11 9.47
N ALA A 104 -7.50 -1.25 9.13
CA ALA A 104 -8.16 -2.57 9.11
C ALA A 104 -7.51 -3.56 8.14
N ILE A 105 -6.85 -3.07 7.10
CA ILE A 105 -6.16 -3.92 6.13
C ILE A 105 -4.65 -3.69 6.16
N ALA A 106 -4.16 -3.04 7.21
CA ALA A 106 -2.74 -2.84 7.46
C ALA A 106 -2.39 -3.52 8.79
N TYR A 107 -1.96 -2.75 9.76
CA TYR A 107 -1.53 -3.34 11.04
C TYR A 107 -2.56 -3.16 12.17
N GLY A 108 -3.73 -2.61 11.86
CA GLY A 108 -4.85 -2.52 12.80
C GLY A 108 -4.53 -1.73 14.05
N GLU A 109 -5.22 -2.09 15.12
CA GLU A 109 -5.03 -1.44 16.40
C GLU A 109 -3.77 -1.90 17.11
N ARG A 110 -3.16 -2.99 16.65
CA ARG A 110 -1.92 -3.49 17.25
C ARG A 110 -0.71 -2.70 16.80
N GLY A 111 -0.71 -2.23 15.57
CA GLY A 111 0.45 -1.61 14.98
C GLY A 111 1.55 -2.63 14.69
N ALA A 112 2.75 -2.14 14.40
CA ALA A 112 3.92 -2.98 14.17
C ALA A 112 5.06 -2.42 15.00
N GLY A 113 5.54 -3.21 15.92
CA GLY A 113 6.45 -2.85 17.00
C GLY A 113 7.40 -1.71 16.73
N GLY A 114 7.19 -0.57 17.35
CA GLY A 114 8.09 0.58 17.27
C GLY A 114 8.08 1.36 15.98
N VAL A 115 7.51 0.82 14.91
CA VAL A 115 7.55 1.45 13.59
C VAL A 115 6.19 1.99 13.18
N VAL A 116 5.14 1.17 13.30
CA VAL A 116 3.79 1.57 12.92
C VAL A 116 2.94 1.67 14.17
N PRO A 117 2.43 2.87 14.48
CA PRO A 117 1.58 3.01 15.67
C PRO A 117 0.22 2.35 15.47
N PRO A 118 -0.50 2.08 16.57
CA PRO A 118 -1.86 1.54 16.45
C PRO A 118 -2.77 2.49 15.66
N GLY A 119 -3.63 1.91 14.84
CA GLY A 119 -4.62 2.68 14.10
C GLY A 119 -4.08 3.52 12.97
N ALA A 120 -2.86 3.23 12.50
CA ALA A 120 -2.23 4.05 11.46
C ALA A 120 -2.74 3.70 10.07
N THR A 121 -3.02 4.72 9.28
CA THR A 121 -3.22 4.60 7.84
C THR A 121 -1.85 4.69 7.18
N LEU A 122 -1.57 3.80 6.25
CA LEU A 122 -0.27 3.74 5.58
C LEU A 122 -0.44 4.03 4.10
N GLN A 123 0.57 4.64 3.50
CA GLN A 123 0.61 4.87 2.07
C GLN A 123 1.84 4.18 1.50
N PHE A 124 1.66 3.45 0.42
CA PHE A 124 2.76 2.78 -0.26
C PHE A 124 2.76 3.16 -1.73
N GLU A 125 3.95 3.45 -2.26
CA GLU A 125 4.15 3.44 -3.69
C GLU A 125 4.86 2.13 -4.00
N VAL A 126 4.30 1.33 -4.90
CA VAL A 126 4.81 0.00 -5.22
C VAL A 126 5.06 -0.09 -6.71
N GLU A 127 6.26 -0.50 -7.05
CA GLU A 127 6.62 -0.78 -8.44
C GLU A 127 6.78 -2.28 -8.58
N LEU A 128 5.94 -2.91 -9.40
CA LEU A 128 5.95 -4.36 -9.57
C LEU A 128 6.94 -4.73 -10.66
N LEU A 129 8.04 -5.35 -10.26
CA LEU A 129 9.13 -5.65 -11.17
C LEU A 129 8.99 -7.02 -11.83
N ALA A 130 8.53 -8.01 -11.07
CA ALA A 130 8.43 -9.38 -11.58
C ALA A 130 7.53 -10.22 -10.68
N ILE A 131 7.01 -11.30 -11.28
CA ILE A 131 6.39 -12.39 -10.53
C ILE A 131 7.42 -13.50 -10.51
N VAL A 132 7.93 -13.84 -9.33
CA VAL A 132 9.04 -14.79 -9.21
C VAL A 132 8.56 -16.18 -9.56
N GLY A 133 9.32 -16.86 -10.41
CA GLY A 133 8.97 -18.21 -10.84
C GLY A 133 8.08 -18.26 -12.07
N ARG A 134 7.81 -17.13 -12.68
CA ARG A 134 7.03 -17.10 -13.90
C ARG A 134 7.68 -16.33 -15.01
#